data_09ba8022eda03b4d3503431a8b8e0663
#
_entry.id   09ba8022eda03b4d3503431a8b8e0663
#
_cell.length_a   1.000
_cell.length_b   1.000
_cell.length_c   1.000
_cell.angle_alpha   90.00
_cell.angle_beta   90.00
_cell.angle_gamma   90.00
#
_symmetry.space_group_name_H-M   'P 1'
#
loop_
_entity.id
_entity.type
_entity.pdbx_description
1 polymer ?
#
loop_
_entity_poly.entity_id
_entity_poly.type
_entity_poly.pdbx_seq_one_letter_code
_entity_poly.pdbx_strand_id
1 'polypeptide(L)' 'GSSTIVTPYRDAGGRIVGVLGVIGPTRLNYARVIPMVDYTAKLVGRMLGGP' A
#
# COMPACT_ATOMS: atom_id res chain seq x y z
N GLY A 1 5.93 -16.93 12.69
CA GLY A 1 4.69 -16.39 12.18
C GLY A 1 4.89 -15.37 11.10
N SER A 2 3.82 -14.97 10.47
CA SER A 2 3.83 -13.96 9.44
C SER A 2 2.78 -12.89 9.73
N SER A 3 3.03 -11.68 9.23
CA SER A 3 2.09 -10.55 9.35
C SER A 3 1.80 -10.02 7.97
N THR A 4 0.62 -9.40 7.84
CA THR A 4 0.19 -8.80 6.60
C THR A 4 -0.07 -7.32 6.82
N ILE A 5 0.49 -6.48 5.94
CA ILE A 5 0.17 -5.05 5.88
C ILE A 5 -0.70 -4.86 4.65
N VAL A 6 -1.86 -4.25 4.84
CA VAL A 6 -2.80 -3.97 3.75
C VAL A 6 -3.12 -2.49 3.75
N THR A 7 -3.02 -1.86 2.59
CA THR A 7 -3.35 -0.44 2.45
C THR A 7 -4.18 -0.24 1.18
N PRO A 8 -5.24 0.57 1.25
CA PRO A 8 -6.01 0.89 0.05
C PRO A 8 -5.25 1.89 -0.83
N TYR A 9 -5.46 1.79 -2.13
CA TYR A 9 -5.00 2.84 -3.04
C TYR A 9 -6.19 3.50 -3.73
N ARG A 10 -6.04 4.79 -4.03
CA ARG A 10 -7.14 5.62 -4.50
C ARG A 10 -6.81 6.20 -5.86
N ASP A 11 -7.87 6.46 -6.64
CA ASP A 11 -7.73 7.19 -7.91
C ASP A 11 -7.60 8.70 -7.66
N ALA A 12 -7.52 9.47 -8.74
CA ALA A 12 -7.37 10.92 -8.65
C ALA A 12 -8.54 11.61 -7.96
N GLY A 13 -9.72 10.99 -7.95
CA GLY A 13 -10.90 11.51 -7.26
C GLY A 13 -11.00 11.11 -5.80
N GLY A 14 -10.01 10.38 -5.28
CA GLY A 14 -10.01 9.94 -3.89
C GLY A 14 -10.82 8.68 -3.64
N ARG A 15 -11.33 8.04 -4.67
CA ARG A 15 -12.13 6.82 -4.54
C ARG A 15 -11.20 5.62 -4.40
N ILE A 16 -11.51 4.72 -3.45
CA ILE A 16 -10.74 3.50 -3.29
C ILE A 16 -11.04 2.55 -4.44
N VAL A 17 -10.02 2.17 -5.20
CA VAL A 17 -10.16 1.30 -6.37
C VAL A 17 -9.50 -0.07 -6.17
N GLY A 18 -8.79 -0.25 -5.06
CA GLY A 18 -8.18 -1.54 -4.76
C GLY A 18 -7.39 -1.48 -3.47
N VAL A 19 -6.75 -2.60 -3.15
CA VAL A 19 -5.88 -2.69 -1.98
C VAL A 19 -4.54 -3.29 -2.37
N LEU A 20 -3.50 -2.86 -1.69
CA LEU A 20 -2.15 -3.40 -1.82
C LEU A 20 -1.80 -4.12 -0.53
N GLY A 21 -1.24 -5.33 -0.62
CA GLY A 21 -0.85 -6.09 0.54
C GLY A 21 0.61 -6.52 0.47
N VAL A 22 1.23 -6.56 1.64
CA VAL A 22 2.59 -7.09 1.81
C VAL A 22 2.56 -8.10 2.93
N ILE A 23 3.12 -9.28 2.68
CA ILE A 23 3.19 -10.35 3.66
C ILE A 23 4.66 -10.58 3.99
N GLY A 24 4.97 -10.63 5.29
CA GLY A 24 6.32 -10.91 5.73
C GLY A 24 6.37 -11.48 7.13
N PRO A 25 7.55 -11.92 7.58
CA PRO A 25 7.70 -12.44 8.94
C PRO A 25 7.41 -11.36 9.98
N THR A 26 6.92 -11.80 11.14
CA THR A 26 6.58 -10.87 12.24
C THR A 26 7.79 -10.08 12.76
N ARG A 27 8.99 -10.58 12.52
CA ARG A 27 10.24 -9.92 12.96
C ARG A 27 10.74 -8.85 12.00
N LEU A 28 10.03 -8.59 10.90
CA LEU A 28 10.40 -7.49 10.02
C LEU A 28 10.25 -6.15 10.74
N ASN A 29 11.07 -5.18 10.37
CA ASN A 29 10.94 -3.84 10.89
C ASN A 29 9.81 -3.11 10.16
N TYR A 30 8.59 -3.29 10.64
CA TYR A 30 7.40 -2.73 10.01
C TYR A 30 7.37 -1.22 10.06
N ALA A 31 8.06 -0.61 11.03
CA ALA A 31 8.17 0.85 11.08
C ALA A 31 8.84 1.42 9.84
N ARG A 32 9.73 0.65 9.19
CA ARG A 32 10.34 1.05 7.93
C ARG A 32 9.50 0.63 6.72
N VAL A 33 8.83 -0.50 6.83
CA VAL A 33 8.08 -1.09 5.70
C VAL A 33 6.79 -0.34 5.45
N ILE A 34 6.07 0.06 6.50
CA ILE A 34 4.77 0.71 6.36
C ILE A 34 4.80 1.96 5.48
N PRO A 35 5.75 2.91 5.65
CA PRO A 35 5.82 4.06 4.76
C PRO A 35 6.09 3.70 3.31
N MET A 36 6.86 2.63 3.06
CA MET A 36 7.14 2.17 1.70
C MET A 36 5.90 1.62 1.04
N VAL A 37 5.11 0.84 1.77
CA VAL A 37 3.85 0.28 1.27
C VAL A 37 2.87 1.41 0.96
N ASP A 38 2.75 2.40 1.85
CA ASP A 38 1.89 3.54 1.64
C ASP A 38 2.30 4.34 0.40
N TYR A 39 3.59 4.59 0.24
CA TYR A 39 4.11 5.29 -0.93
C TYR A 39 3.78 4.53 -2.22
N THR A 40 3.96 3.21 -2.21
CA THR A 40 3.65 2.37 -3.37
C THR A 40 2.16 2.43 -3.71
N ALA A 41 1.29 2.39 -2.69
CA ALA A 41 -0.15 2.50 -2.89
C ALA A 41 -0.52 3.83 -3.55
N LYS A 42 0.12 4.91 -3.15
CA LYS A 42 -0.11 6.22 -3.74
C LYS A 42 0.35 6.28 -5.20
N LEU A 43 1.48 5.65 -5.51
CA LEU A 43 1.95 5.55 -6.90
C LEU A 43 0.98 4.76 -7.77
N VAL A 44 0.51 3.62 -7.28
CA VAL A 44 -0.45 2.79 -8.00
C VAL A 44 -1.74 3.57 -8.26
N GLY A 45 -2.22 4.28 -7.25
CA GLY A 45 -3.41 5.12 -7.38
C GLY A 45 -3.27 6.18 -8.47
N ARG A 46 -2.10 6.84 -8.53
CA ARG A 46 -1.84 7.84 -9.58
C ARG A 46 -1.81 7.22 -10.97
N MET A 47 -1.20 6.04 -11.10
CA MET A 47 -1.11 5.36 -12.39
C MET A 47 -2.50 4.96 -12.90
N LEU A 48 -3.38 4.51 -12.02
CA LEU A 48 -4.73 4.10 -12.39
C LEU A 48 -5.67 5.28 -12.57
N GLY A 49 -5.49 6.33 -11.78
CA GLY A 49 -6.34 7.51 -11.83
C GLY A 49 -6.03 8.46 -12.97
N GLY A 50 -4.90 8.27 -13.65
CA GLY A 50 -4.45 9.11 -14.73
C GLY A 50 -3.93 10.46 -14.25
N PRO A 51 -3.61 11.33 -15.15
CA PRO A 51 -3.10 12.65 -14.80
C PRO A 51 -4.15 13.52 -14.15
#